data_2db2993504463ff90590c311e6d4abd0
#
_entry.id   2db2993504463ff90590c311e6d4abd0
#
_cell.length_a   1.000
_cell.length_b   1.000
_cell.length_c   1.000
_cell.angle_alpha   90.00
_cell.angle_beta   90.00
_cell.angle_gamma   90.00
#
_symmetry.space_group_name_H-M   'P 1'
#
loop_
_entity.id
_entity.type
_entity.pdbx_description
1 polymer ?
#
loop_
_entity_poly.entity_id
_entity_poly.type
_entity_poly.pdbx_seq_one_letter_code
_entity_poly.pdbx_strand_id
1 'polypeptide(L)' 'MFYHTVREYKSVRYKGYDIFLELKANNMLIASCYHDNGYNFTDRFMDYTKKEVVSLLKANIKDRIRQQKGN' A
#
# COMPACT_ATOMS: atom_id res chain seq x y z
N MET A 1 9.88 25.27 2.93
CA MET A 1 9.57 24.65 3.04
C MET A 1 9.28 23.79 3.00
N PHE A 2 9.05 23.78 3.30
CA PHE A 2 8.77 22.95 3.30
C PHE A 2 8.21 22.24 3.33
N TYR A 3 7.94 21.82 3.19
CA TYR A 3 7.36 21.15 3.23
C TYR A 3 7.17 19.98 3.43
N HIS A 4 7.34 19.62 3.93
CA HIS A 4 7.09 18.50 4.02
C HIS A 4 5.84 18.08 3.95
N THR A 5 5.54 17.23 3.17
CA THR A 5 4.22 16.82 2.89
C THR A 5 3.89 15.47 3.47
N VAL A 6 4.86 14.74 3.93
CA VAL A 6 4.64 13.44 4.54
C VAL A 6 4.28 13.61 5.99
N ARG A 7 3.13 13.09 6.38
CA ARG A 7 2.65 13.23 7.74
C ARG A 7 2.83 11.97 8.54
N GLU A 8 2.69 10.84 7.90
CA GLU A 8 2.69 9.60 8.61
C GLU A 8 3.24 8.48 7.76
N TYR A 9 3.90 7.58 8.42
CA TYR A 9 4.57 6.51 7.73
C TYR A 9 4.32 5.22 8.48
N LYS A 10 3.78 4.24 7.79
CA LYS A 10 3.44 2.99 8.42
C LYS A 10 3.83 1.83 7.51
N SER A 11 4.35 0.79 8.12
CA SER A 11 4.78 -0.39 7.40
C SER A 11 4.00 -1.60 7.90
N VAL A 12 3.47 -2.38 6.97
CA VAL A 12 2.73 -3.59 7.29
C VAL A 12 3.26 -4.70 6.40
N ARG A 13 3.46 -5.87 6.97
CA ARG A 13 3.91 -7.01 6.20
C ARG A 13 2.75 -7.97 5.99
N TYR A 14 2.56 -8.43 4.75
CA TYR A 14 1.45 -9.31 4.44
C TYR A 14 1.81 -10.23 3.27
N LYS A 15 1.87 -11.52 3.52
CA LYS A 15 2.08 -12.55 2.50
C LYS A 15 3.25 -12.26 1.57
N GLY A 16 4.38 -11.87 2.16
CA GLY A 16 5.59 -11.59 1.40
C GLY A 16 5.67 -10.19 0.83
N TYR A 17 4.68 -9.36 1.10
CA TYR A 17 4.71 -7.97 0.67
C TYR A 17 4.97 -7.05 1.85
N ASP A 18 5.80 -6.05 1.62
CA ASP A 18 5.97 -4.94 2.56
C ASP A 18 5.15 -3.79 2.03
N ILE A 19 4.22 -3.33 2.85
CA ILE A 19 3.30 -2.26 2.47
C ILE A 19 3.70 -1.00 3.23
N PHE A 20 4.05 0.05 2.51
CA PHE A 20 4.41 1.33 3.12
C PHE A 20 3.34 2.35 2.78
N LEU A 21 2.84 3.02 3.81
CA LEU A 21 1.80 4.03 3.65
C LEU A 21 2.37 5.39 3.99
N GLU A 22 2.15 6.34 3.10
CA GLU A 22 2.53 7.74 3.33
C GLU A 22 1.28 8.60 3.22
N LEU A 23 1.06 9.44 4.21
CA LEU A 23 -0.05 10.39 4.17
C LEU A 23 0.47 11.73 3.67
N LYS A 24 0.01 12.11 2.51
CA LYS A 24 0.38 13.39 1.92
C LYS A 24 -0.66 14.44 2.27
N ALA A 25 -0.38 15.68 1.92
CA ALA A 25 -1.35 16.74 2.07
C ALA A 25 -2.60 16.38 1.29
N ASN A 26 -3.73 16.96 1.65
CA ASN A 26 -5.02 16.73 0.98
C ASN A 26 -5.58 15.34 1.20
N ASN A 27 -5.22 14.72 2.30
CA ASN A 27 -5.75 13.40 2.66
C ASN A 27 -5.48 12.33 1.62
N MET A 28 -4.41 12.47 0.89
CA MET A 28 -4.03 11.45 -0.07
C MET A 28 -3.09 10.45 0.59
N LEU A 29 -3.44 9.19 0.52
CA LEU A 29 -2.58 8.11 0.97
C LEU A 29 -1.91 7.47 -0.22
N ILE A 30 -0.61 7.32 -0.15
CA ILE A 30 0.14 6.63 -1.18
C ILE A 30 0.63 5.33 -0.58
N ALA A 31 0.29 4.23 -1.23
CA ALA A 31 0.67 2.90 -0.77
C ALA A 31 1.68 2.31 -1.72
N SER A 32 2.84 1.95 -1.20
CA SER A 32 3.88 1.31 -1.98
C SER A 32 4.06 -0.10 -1.46
N CYS A 33 3.93 -1.08 -2.33
CA CYS A 33 4.03 -2.48 -1.94
C CYS A 33 5.22 -3.12 -2.64
N TYR A 34 6.05 -3.79 -1.87
CA TYR A 34 7.26 -4.44 -2.38
C TYR A 34 7.24 -5.91 -2.00
N HIS A 35 7.38 -6.75 -3.00
CA HIS A 35 7.42 -8.20 -2.75
C HIS A 35 8.86 -8.67 -2.67
N ASP A 36 9.06 -9.77 -1.94
CA ASP A 36 10.39 -10.34 -1.75
C ASP A 36 11.08 -10.69 -3.05
N ASN A 37 10.31 -11.02 -4.09
CA ASN A 37 10.91 -11.39 -5.37
C ASN A 37 11.23 -10.17 -6.24
N GLY A 38 11.06 -8.97 -5.71
CA GLY A 38 11.38 -7.75 -6.44
C GLY A 38 10.22 -7.06 -7.12
N TYR A 39 9.07 -7.72 -7.16
CA TYR A 39 7.88 -7.11 -7.75
C TYR A 39 7.37 -6.00 -6.85
N ASN A 40 6.96 -4.89 -7.44
CA ASN A 40 6.42 -3.80 -6.62
C ASN A 40 5.32 -3.06 -7.39
N PHE A 41 4.48 -2.38 -6.64
CA PHE A 41 3.45 -1.53 -7.24
C PHE A 41 3.09 -0.44 -6.24
N THR A 42 2.50 0.63 -6.75
CA THR A 42 2.12 1.79 -5.96
C THR A 42 0.71 2.22 -6.34
N ASP A 43 -0.10 2.50 -5.33
CA ASP A 43 -1.47 2.98 -5.53
C ASP A 43 -1.70 4.23 -4.71
N ARG A 44 -2.64 5.04 -5.16
CA ARG A 44 -3.04 6.25 -4.47
C ARG A 44 -4.49 6.16 -4.05
N PHE A 45 -4.77 6.68 -2.87
CA PHE A 45 -6.12 6.64 -2.30
C PHE A 45 -6.47 8.00 -1.75
N MET A 46 -7.63 8.51 -2.15
CA MET A 46 -8.12 9.80 -1.67
C MET A 46 -9.26 9.56 -0.70
N ASP A 47 -9.19 10.23 0.46
CA ASP A 47 -10.27 10.20 1.45
C ASP A 47 -10.57 8.81 2.01
N TYR A 48 -9.54 7.98 2.10
CA TYR A 48 -9.62 6.68 2.75
C TYR A 48 -8.84 6.74 4.04
N THR A 49 -9.29 5.98 5.03
CA THR A 49 -8.47 5.81 6.24
C THR A 49 -7.37 4.79 5.97
N LYS A 50 -6.35 4.81 6.81
CA LYS A 50 -5.26 3.85 6.69
C LYS A 50 -5.78 2.42 6.80
N LYS A 51 -6.73 2.21 7.70
CA LYS A 51 -7.32 0.90 7.88
C LYS A 51 -7.99 0.41 6.61
N GLU A 52 -8.74 1.28 5.98
CA GLU A 52 -9.42 0.93 4.74
C GLU A 52 -8.42 0.61 3.64
N VAL A 53 -7.38 1.41 3.53
CA VAL A 53 -6.37 1.19 2.51
C VAL A 53 -5.66 -0.14 2.72
N VAL A 54 -5.28 -0.44 3.96
CA VAL A 54 -4.62 -1.71 4.25
C VAL A 54 -5.54 -2.88 3.90
N SER A 55 -6.81 -2.76 4.23
CA SER A 55 -7.77 -3.80 3.93
C SER A 55 -7.91 -4.04 2.43
N LEU A 56 -8.00 -2.96 1.67
CA LEU A 56 -8.09 -3.05 0.21
C LEU A 56 -6.83 -3.65 -0.40
N LEU A 57 -5.68 -3.26 0.13
CA LEU A 57 -4.42 -3.79 -0.37
C LEU A 57 -4.28 -5.27 -0.08
N LYS A 58 -4.71 -5.71 1.09
CA LYS A 58 -4.67 -7.13 1.41
C LYS A 58 -5.56 -7.94 0.47
N ALA A 59 -6.73 -7.41 0.17
CA ALA A 59 -7.61 -8.08 -0.79
C ALA A 59 -6.97 -8.14 -2.17
N ASN A 60 -6.34 -7.06 -2.58
CA ASN A 60 -5.65 -7.00 -3.86
C ASN A 60 -4.53 -8.03 -3.92
N ILE A 61 -3.75 -8.10 -2.86
CA ILE A 61 -2.63 -9.04 -2.80
C ILE A 61 -3.14 -10.47 -2.85
N LYS A 62 -4.22 -10.77 -2.14
CA LYS A 62 -4.80 -12.11 -2.18
C LYS A 62 -5.24 -12.48 -3.59
N ASP A 63 -5.83 -11.53 -4.29
CA ASP A 63 -6.23 -11.77 -5.67
C ASP A 63 -5.05 -12.06 -6.57
N ARG A 64 -3.99 -11.30 -6.41
CA ARG A 64 -2.79 -11.50 -7.23
C ARG A 64 -2.20 -12.87 -7.00
N ILE A 65 -2.15 -13.30 -5.75
CA ILE A 65 -1.62 -14.60 -5.41
C ILE A 65 -2.50 -15.70 -5.98
N ARG A 66 -3.80 -15.53 -5.85
CA ARG A 66 -4.74 -16.52 -6.37
C ARG A 66 -4.62 -16.65 -7.88
N GLN A 67 -4.48 -15.54 -8.58
CA GLN A 67 -4.35 -15.57 -10.02
C GLN A 67 -3.08 -16.26 -10.46
N GLN A 68 -2.00 -16.04 -9.72
CA GLN A 68 -0.74 -16.71 -10.04
C GLN A 68 -0.84 -18.21 -9.85
N LYS A 69 -1.55 -18.63 -8.81
CA LYS A 69 -1.69 -20.05 -8.53
C LYS A 69 -2.77 -20.70 -9.34
N GLY A 70 -3.73 -19.93 -9.76
CA GLY A 70 -4.89 -20.44 -10.44
C GLY A 70 -4.58 -21.04 -11.79
N ASN A 71 -3.40 -20.91 -12.21
CA ASN A 71 -2.99 -21.50 -13.48
C ASN A 71 -2.10 -22.68 -13.27
#